data_e40bb59120febae9c451c8b8fdc0f8ef
#
_entry.id   e40bb59120febae9c451c8b8fdc0f8ef
#
_cell.length_a   1.000
_cell.length_b   1.000
_cell.length_c   1.000
_cell.angle_alpha   90.00
_cell.angle_beta   90.00
_cell.angle_gamma   90.00
#
_symmetry.space_group_name_H-M   'P 1'
#
loop_
_entity.id
_entity.type
_entity.pdbx_description
1 polymer ?
#
loop_
_entity_poly.entity_id
_entity_poly.type
_entity_poly.pdbx_seq_one_letter_code
_entity_poly.pdbx_strand_id
1 'polypeptide(L)'
;MSNENVADSDVRRKGGLGQRIAYACGNLGQAAFYNAMSTYFVTYVTSCLFVSYSKALAAQMIAVITGLIVVIRIAEIFIDPLLGNLVDNTTTKWGRFRPWQFIGGLVSSVLIVLIFSGMFGLVNVNTTLFIVLFIITFIVLDVFYSLRDISYWGMIPALSSDSHERSTYTALGTFTGSIGYNGITVIVIPIVSYFTWTFTGAKGQGQAGWTSFGFIVALLGLITAWTVAFGTKESTSALRAKAQKNGNPFEAFKALFQNDQLLWVALSYLLYAIANVITTGVMYYLFVFVLDEPAAFSITGIIPLIAGFIMAPLYPILNRWIPRRYLFTGGMVSMIIGYTMLALFSSNLPVVIVALIFFYVPAQFIQMTAILSLTDSIEYGQLKNGRRNEAVTLSVRPMLDKIGGAMSNGAVGAVALAAGMTGHATAADMTASNIATFKTFAFYVPLVLIILSLVVFWFKVKIDEKMHAQIVEELEAKLASGEIVDDEAQAVIKN
;
A
#
# COMPACT_ATOMS: atom_id res chain seq x y z
N MET A 1 32.26 -27.51 27.68
CA MET A 1 31.57 -28.15 26.51
C MET A 1 30.04 -28.05 26.53
N SER A 2 29.37 -27.33 27.43
CA SER A 2 27.92 -27.33 27.54
C SER A 2 27.21 -25.98 27.16
N ASN A 3 27.95 -24.88 27.00
CA ASN A 3 27.35 -23.59 26.69
C ASN A 3 27.34 -23.22 25.18
N GLU A 4 28.17 -23.80 24.36
CA GLU A 4 28.19 -23.56 22.91
C GLU A 4 27.05 -24.26 22.17
N ASN A 5 26.64 -25.45 22.62
CA ASN A 5 25.58 -26.24 22.00
C ASN A 5 24.15 -25.66 22.27
N VAL A 6 23.97 -24.86 23.32
CA VAL A 6 22.68 -24.20 23.62
C VAL A 6 22.48 -22.98 22.77
N ALA A 7 23.54 -22.20 22.49
CA ALA A 7 23.48 -21.02 21.62
C ALA A 7 23.24 -21.40 20.14
N ASP A 8 23.81 -22.50 19.67
CA ASP A 8 23.66 -22.95 18.27
C ASP A 8 22.28 -23.61 18.00
N SER A 9 21.66 -24.22 19.01
CA SER A 9 20.33 -24.80 18.89
C SER A 9 19.20 -23.75 18.84
N ASP A 10 19.38 -22.59 19.44
CA ASP A 10 18.42 -21.48 19.37
C ASP A 10 18.48 -20.70 18.03
N VAL A 11 19.64 -20.75 17.36
CA VAL A 11 19.86 -20.08 16.06
C VAL A 11 19.12 -20.78 14.91
N ARG A 12 18.79 -22.08 15.04
CA ARG A 12 18.11 -22.88 14.00
C ARG A 12 16.65 -23.24 14.30
N ARG A 13 16.03 -22.64 15.29
CA ARG A 13 14.61 -22.90 15.54
C ARG A 13 13.76 -22.34 14.39
N LYS A 14 13.26 -23.24 13.56
CA LYS A 14 12.15 -22.93 12.62
C LYS A 14 10.96 -22.50 13.45
N GLY A 15 10.39 -21.33 13.15
CA GLY A 15 9.19 -20.86 13.82
C GLY A 15 8.07 -21.86 13.68
N GLY A 16 7.43 -22.22 14.79
CA GLY A 16 6.29 -23.15 14.79
C GLY A 16 5.15 -22.66 13.91
N LEU A 17 4.29 -23.58 13.45
CA LEU A 17 3.12 -23.26 12.63
C LEU A 17 2.25 -22.13 13.26
N GLY A 18 2.08 -22.14 14.58
CA GLY A 18 1.35 -21.11 15.31
C GLY A 18 1.95 -19.71 15.14
N GLN A 19 3.29 -19.58 15.16
CA GLN A 19 3.97 -18.30 14.95
C GLN A 19 3.79 -17.80 13.51
N ARG A 20 3.84 -18.68 12.51
CA ARG A 20 3.61 -18.33 11.11
C ARG A 20 2.17 -17.87 10.87
N ILE A 21 1.19 -18.55 11.45
CA ILE A 21 -0.22 -18.15 11.38
C ILE A 21 -0.42 -16.82 12.10
N ALA A 22 0.13 -16.61 13.28
CA ALA A 22 0.02 -15.36 14.02
C ALA A 22 0.59 -14.19 13.23
N TYR A 23 1.76 -14.38 12.62
CA TYR A 23 2.37 -13.36 11.76
C TYR A 23 1.51 -13.08 10.51
N ALA A 24 1.07 -14.13 9.81
CA ALA A 24 0.23 -14.01 8.64
C ALA A 24 -1.08 -13.24 8.93
N CYS A 25 -1.77 -13.57 10.04
CA CYS A 25 -2.97 -12.84 10.47
C CYS A 25 -2.73 -11.34 10.68
N GLY A 26 -1.52 -10.95 11.06
CA GLY A 26 -1.16 -9.54 11.29
C GLY A 26 -1.42 -8.66 10.09
N ASN A 27 -0.94 -9.06 8.90
CA ASN A 27 -1.10 -8.23 7.70
C ASN A 27 -2.51 -8.27 7.12
N LEU A 28 -3.30 -9.31 7.41
CA LEU A 28 -4.71 -9.32 7.03
C LEU A 28 -5.44 -8.10 7.63
N GLY A 29 -5.33 -7.91 8.94
CA GLY A 29 -5.97 -6.77 9.60
C GLY A 29 -5.28 -5.44 9.32
N GLN A 30 -3.96 -5.43 9.14
CA GLN A 30 -3.21 -4.22 8.84
C GLN A 30 -3.55 -3.66 7.45
N ALA A 31 -3.60 -4.51 6.43
CA ALA A 31 -3.96 -4.10 5.09
C ALA A 31 -5.45 -3.72 4.96
N ALA A 32 -6.33 -4.43 5.68
CA ALA A 32 -7.74 -4.05 5.79
C ALA A 32 -7.91 -2.67 6.43
N PHE A 33 -7.19 -2.41 7.51
CA PHE A 33 -7.18 -1.12 8.21
C PHE A 33 -6.63 0.00 7.31
N TYR A 34 -5.53 -0.26 6.61
CA TYR A 34 -4.95 0.70 5.68
C TYR A 34 -5.93 1.08 4.56
N ASN A 35 -6.60 0.11 3.96
CA ASN A 35 -7.58 0.38 2.90
C ASN A 35 -8.78 1.19 3.44
N ALA A 36 -9.26 0.88 4.64
CA ALA A 36 -10.30 1.66 5.29
C ALA A 36 -9.86 3.12 5.52
N MET A 37 -8.64 3.32 6.04
CA MET A 37 -8.10 4.64 6.38
C MET A 37 -7.73 5.46 5.13
N SER A 38 -7.20 4.83 4.07
CA SER A 38 -6.72 5.53 2.88
C SER A 38 -7.78 5.73 1.81
N THR A 39 -8.58 4.71 1.51
CA THR A 39 -9.56 4.72 0.42
C THR A 39 -10.96 5.09 0.93
N TYR A 40 -11.46 4.33 1.90
CA TYR A 40 -12.86 4.47 2.32
C TYR A 40 -13.10 5.62 3.27
N PHE A 41 -12.07 6.16 3.88
CA PHE A 41 -12.20 7.40 4.62
C PHE A 41 -12.56 8.58 3.71
N VAL A 42 -11.94 8.70 2.53
CA VAL A 42 -12.32 9.74 1.54
C VAL A 42 -13.74 9.52 1.06
N THR A 43 -14.16 8.28 0.82
CA THR A 43 -15.53 7.94 0.48
C THR A 43 -16.50 8.37 1.58
N TYR A 44 -16.22 8.10 2.84
CA TYR A 44 -17.01 8.53 3.99
C TYR A 44 -17.12 10.05 4.08
N VAL A 45 -16.02 10.78 3.92
CA VAL A 45 -15.98 12.25 3.94
C VAL A 45 -16.87 12.85 2.85
N THR A 46 -16.78 12.30 1.64
CA THR A 46 -17.50 12.83 0.46
C THR A 46 -18.96 12.43 0.40
N SER A 47 -19.34 11.27 0.95
CA SER A 47 -20.69 10.72 0.84
C SER A 47 -21.56 10.91 2.09
N CYS A 48 -20.95 11.09 3.28
CA CYS A 48 -21.72 11.03 4.53
C CYS A 48 -21.38 12.12 5.54
N LEU A 49 -20.10 12.42 5.77
CA LEU A 49 -19.67 13.23 6.92
C LEU A 49 -20.27 14.62 6.98
N PHE A 50 -20.46 15.28 5.82
CA PHE A 50 -20.96 16.66 5.71
C PHE A 50 -22.36 16.76 5.09
N VAL A 51 -23.13 15.69 5.14
CA VAL A 51 -24.50 15.66 4.57
C VAL A 51 -25.43 16.70 5.21
N SER A 52 -25.24 17.04 6.48
CA SER A 52 -26.05 18.04 7.20
C SER A 52 -25.74 19.49 6.78
N TYR A 53 -24.72 19.74 5.97
CA TYR A 53 -24.30 21.08 5.58
C TYR A 53 -24.92 21.52 4.25
N SER A 54 -24.91 22.84 4.00
CA SER A 54 -25.21 23.35 2.66
C SER A 54 -24.20 22.85 1.63
N LYS A 55 -24.62 22.69 0.37
CA LYS A 55 -23.74 22.16 -0.69
C LYS A 55 -22.38 22.90 -0.79
N ALA A 56 -22.42 24.25 -0.66
CA ALA A 56 -21.21 25.07 -0.74
C ALA A 56 -20.26 24.81 0.45
N LEU A 57 -20.80 24.77 1.67
CA LEU A 57 -20.00 24.54 2.87
C LEU A 57 -19.47 23.09 2.92
N ALA A 58 -20.29 22.11 2.54
CA ALA A 58 -19.86 20.71 2.43
C ALA A 58 -18.70 20.57 1.45
N ALA A 59 -18.78 21.16 0.26
CA ALA A 59 -17.70 21.14 -0.73
C ALA A 59 -16.40 21.77 -0.19
N GLN A 60 -16.51 22.90 0.52
CA GLN A 60 -15.35 23.53 1.17
C GLN A 60 -14.73 22.62 2.25
N MET A 61 -15.54 22.00 3.10
CA MET A 61 -15.05 21.10 4.16
C MET A 61 -14.41 19.84 3.58
N ILE A 62 -14.99 19.24 2.54
CA ILE A 62 -14.40 18.10 1.82
C ILE A 62 -13.03 18.48 1.26
N ALA A 63 -12.93 19.64 0.58
CA ALA A 63 -11.67 20.12 0.03
C ALA A 63 -10.61 20.35 1.11
N VAL A 64 -10.99 20.93 2.26
CA VAL A 64 -10.08 21.14 3.40
C VAL A 64 -9.58 19.80 3.94
N ILE A 65 -10.47 18.85 4.23
CA ILE A 65 -10.08 17.56 4.82
C ILE A 65 -9.26 16.73 3.85
N THR A 66 -9.66 16.62 2.59
CA THR A 66 -8.90 15.86 1.59
C THR A 66 -7.52 16.48 1.33
N GLY A 67 -7.45 17.82 1.29
CA GLY A 67 -6.17 18.54 1.19
C GLY A 67 -5.26 18.30 2.40
N LEU A 68 -5.80 18.33 3.62
CA LEU A 68 -5.05 18.02 4.84
C LEU A 68 -4.51 16.59 4.85
N ILE A 69 -5.29 15.60 4.40
CA ILE A 69 -4.83 14.22 4.29
C ILE A 69 -3.62 14.14 3.34
N VAL A 70 -3.66 14.81 2.20
CA VAL A 70 -2.53 14.84 1.26
C VAL A 70 -1.27 15.39 1.92
N VAL A 71 -1.39 16.51 2.66
CA VAL A 71 -0.26 17.12 3.38
C VAL A 71 0.30 16.16 4.43
N ILE A 72 -0.58 15.52 5.22
CA ILE A 72 -0.17 14.56 6.25
C ILE A 72 0.55 13.36 5.61
N ARG A 73 0.02 12.81 4.51
CA ARG A 73 0.64 11.69 3.78
C ARG A 73 2.00 12.04 3.19
N ILE A 74 2.18 13.27 2.72
CA ILE A 74 3.49 13.75 2.25
C ILE A 74 4.45 13.89 3.44
N ALA A 75 3.99 14.44 4.57
CA ALA A 75 4.79 14.56 5.78
C ALA A 75 5.23 13.19 6.33
N GLU A 76 4.37 12.16 6.23
CA GLU A 76 4.66 10.77 6.62
C GLU A 76 5.95 10.25 5.97
N ILE A 77 6.22 10.58 4.70
CA ILE A 77 7.43 10.15 3.98
C ILE A 77 8.71 10.60 4.71
N PHE A 78 8.66 11.78 5.36
CA PHE A 78 9.79 12.32 6.11
C PHE A 78 9.81 11.85 7.57
N ILE A 79 8.65 11.53 8.13
CA ILE A 79 8.49 11.09 9.52
C ILE A 79 8.83 9.61 9.68
N ASP A 80 8.51 8.76 8.71
CA ASP A 80 8.72 7.31 8.77
C ASP A 80 10.16 6.88 9.09
N PRO A 81 11.22 7.50 8.52
CA PRO A 81 12.59 7.17 8.91
C PRO A 81 12.89 7.46 10.39
N LEU A 82 12.24 8.49 10.97
CA LEU A 82 12.38 8.82 12.40
C LEU A 82 11.65 7.78 13.25
N LEU A 83 10.45 7.35 12.82
CA LEU A 83 9.71 6.28 13.48
C LEU A 83 10.44 4.94 13.38
N GLY A 84 11.07 4.65 12.23
CA GLY A 84 11.92 3.48 12.04
C GLY A 84 13.08 3.47 13.03
N ASN A 85 13.77 4.59 13.18
CA ASN A 85 14.84 4.74 14.16
C ASN A 85 14.33 4.57 15.62
N LEU A 86 13.13 5.07 15.92
CA LEU A 86 12.50 4.85 17.22
C LEU A 86 12.22 3.38 17.49
N VAL A 87 11.66 2.66 16.51
CA VAL A 87 11.41 1.22 16.60
C VAL A 87 12.72 0.46 16.78
N ASP A 88 13.74 0.80 16.02
CA ASP A 88 15.05 0.13 16.04
C ASP A 88 15.79 0.33 17.36
N ASN A 89 15.64 1.47 18.00
CA ASN A 89 16.25 1.77 19.30
C ASN A 89 15.41 1.26 20.49
N THR A 90 14.25 0.69 20.24
CA THR A 90 13.40 0.15 21.31
C THR A 90 14.00 -1.14 21.87
N THR A 91 14.23 -1.16 23.20
CA THR A 91 14.70 -2.34 23.93
C THR A 91 13.76 -2.63 25.09
N THR A 92 12.94 -3.68 24.95
CA THR A 92 12.03 -4.09 26.03
C THR A 92 12.15 -5.58 26.32
N LYS A 93 11.63 -6.03 27.46
CA LYS A 93 11.56 -7.46 27.81
C LYS A 93 10.72 -8.27 26.83
N TRP A 94 9.84 -7.62 26.06
CA TRP A 94 9.00 -8.24 25.03
C TRP A 94 9.69 -8.33 23.67
N GLY A 95 10.82 -7.69 23.49
CA GLY A 95 11.51 -7.51 22.22
C GLY A 95 11.47 -6.07 21.73
N ARG A 96 11.82 -5.87 20.47
CA ARG A 96 11.91 -4.55 19.82
C ARG A 96 10.61 -4.16 19.12
N PHE A 97 9.99 -5.10 18.40
CA PHE A 97 8.87 -4.85 17.49
C PHE A 97 7.50 -5.12 18.12
N ARG A 98 7.40 -6.13 19.00
CA ARG A 98 6.13 -6.54 19.65
C ARG A 98 5.43 -5.43 20.44
N PRO A 99 6.11 -4.56 21.20
CA PRO A 99 5.47 -3.43 21.87
C PRO A 99 4.73 -2.50 20.92
N TRP A 100 5.33 -2.24 19.76
CA TRP A 100 4.73 -1.36 18.75
C TRP A 100 3.53 -1.99 18.04
N GLN A 101 3.53 -3.32 17.86
CA GLN A 101 2.33 -4.04 17.43
C GLN A 101 1.18 -3.89 18.42
N PHE A 102 1.48 -4.03 19.72
CA PHE A 102 0.48 -3.92 20.78
C PHE A 102 -0.08 -2.51 20.92
N ILE A 103 0.79 -1.51 21.14
CA ILE A 103 0.40 -0.11 21.36
C ILE A 103 -0.15 0.50 20.08
N GLY A 104 0.53 0.30 18.95
CA GLY A 104 0.10 0.79 17.64
C GLY A 104 -1.26 0.24 17.25
N GLY A 105 -1.49 -1.07 17.46
CA GLY A 105 -2.79 -1.69 17.24
C GLY A 105 -3.89 -1.11 18.11
N LEU A 106 -3.64 -0.88 19.40
CA LEU A 106 -4.62 -0.31 20.33
C LEU A 106 -4.97 1.14 19.97
N VAL A 107 -3.96 1.99 19.89
CA VAL A 107 -4.17 3.44 19.66
C VAL A 107 -4.81 3.69 18.31
N SER A 108 -4.29 3.07 17.23
CA SER A 108 -4.87 3.25 15.90
C SER A 108 -6.33 2.75 15.82
N SER A 109 -6.65 1.64 16.51
CA SER A 109 -8.02 1.11 16.54
C SER A 109 -9.01 2.01 17.26
N VAL A 110 -8.61 2.65 18.35
CA VAL A 110 -9.46 3.64 19.04
C VAL A 110 -9.68 4.87 18.17
N LEU A 111 -8.62 5.38 17.56
CA LEU A 111 -8.67 6.61 16.78
C LEU A 111 -9.45 6.47 15.46
N ILE A 112 -9.42 5.30 14.81
CA ILE A 112 -10.19 5.09 13.58
C ILE A 112 -11.70 5.09 13.87
N VAL A 113 -12.13 4.60 15.04
CA VAL A 113 -13.54 4.69 15.48
C VAL A 113 -13.95 6.15 15.65
N LEU A 114 -13.11 6.96 16.31
CA LEU A 114 -13.38 8.40 16.47
C LEU A 114 -13.55 9.09 15.11
N ILE A 115 -12.73 8.75 14.13
CA ILE A 115 -12.78 9.32 12.78
C ILE A 115 -14.09 8.92 12.08
N PHE A 116 -14.40 7.62 11.97
CA PHE A 116 -15.59 7.13 11.27
C PHE A 116 -16.91 7.41 12.01
N SER A 117 -16.88 7.83 13.27
CA SER A 117 -18.04 8.33 14.01
C SER A 117 -18.31 9.83 13.82
N GLY A 118 -17.51 10.54 13.02
CA GLY A 118 -17.53 12.00 12.95
C GLY A 118 -17.28 12.62 14.33
N MET A 119 -16.39 12.00 15.12
CA MET A 119 -16.13 12.32 16.52
C MET A 119 -17.40 12.36 17.38
N PHE A 120 -18.21 11.30 17.22
CA PHE A 120 -19.50 11.14 17.89
C PHE A 120 -20.45 12.33 17.68
N GLY A 121 -20.47 12.86 16.45
CA GLY A 121 -21.37 13.94 16.05
C GLY A 121 -20.84 15.35 16.29
N LEU A 122 -19.61 15.53 16.77
CA LEU A 122 -18.99 16.84 16.95
C LEU A 122 -18.98 17.66 15.66
N VAL A 123 -18.87 17.00 14.51
CA VAL A 123 -18.95 17.60 13.19
C VAL A 123 -20.20 18.49 13.02
N ASN A 124 -21.33 18.11 13.60
CA ASN A 124 -22.61 18.84 13.51
C ASN A 124 -22.79 19.90 14.60
N VAL A 125 -21.94 19.92 15.63
CA VAL A 125 -22.04 20.85 16.78
C VAL A 125 -21.07 22.02 16.63
N ASN A 126 -19.81 21.73 16.31
CA ASN A 126 -18.77 22.77 16.17
C ASN A 126 -17.74 22.35 15.13
N THR A 127 -17.90 22.87 13.92
CA THR A 127 -17.06 22.53 12.77
C THR A 127 -15.59 22.90 12.97
N THR A 128 -15.30 24.04 13.58
CA THR A 128 -13.91 24.49 13.82
C THR A 128 -13.20 23.55 14.80
N LEU A 129 -13.85 23.24 15.93
CA LEU A 129 -13.29 22.29 16.90
C LEU A 129 -13.15 20.89 16.31
N PHE A 130 -14.12 20.45 15.50
CA PHE A 130 -14.05 19.19 14.77
C PHE A 130 -12.80 19.13 13.88
N ILE A 131 -12.55 20.16 13.04
CA ILE A 131 -11.38 20.17 12.15
C ILE A 131 -10.07 20.11 12.94
N VAL A 132 -9.93 20.89 14.00
CA VAL A 132 -8.71 20.89 14.82
C VAL A 132 -8.48 19.52 15.45
N LEU A 133 -9.50 18.93 16.07
CA LEU A 133 -9.39 17.61 16.69
C LEU A 133 -9.21 16.52 15.64
N PHE A 134 -9.83 16.66 14.47
CA PHE A 134 -9.64 15.74 13.34
C PHE A 134 -8.18 15.69 12.90
N ILE A 135 -7.54 16.85 12.70
CA ILE A 135 -6.12 16.94 12.30
C ILE A 135 -5.25 16.23 13.32
N ILE A 136 -5.41 16.54 14.61
CA ILE A 136 -4.63 15.94 15.69
C ILE A 136 -4.85 14.42 15.72
N THR A 137 -6.11 13.99 15.66
CA THR A 137 -6.49 12.57 15.70
C THR A 137 -5.94 11.81 14.50
N PHE A 138 -6.00 12.41 13.31
CA PHE A 138 -5.51 11.77 12.09
C PHE A 138 -3.99 11.67 12.08
N ILE A 139 -3.26 12.68 12.52
CA ILE A 139 -1.79 12.65 12.65
C ILE A 139 -1.38 11.56 13.65
N VAL A 140 -2.01 11.51 14.82
CA VAL A 140 -1.70 10.49 15.83
C VAL A 140 -2.05 9.09 15.32
N LEU A 141 -3.19 8.93 14.65
CA LEU A 141 -3.57 7.68 14.00
C LEU A 141 -2.50 7.21 13.01
N ASP A 142 -2.06 8.09 12.13
CA ASP A 142 -1.09 7.80 11.09
C ASP A 142 0.28 7.41 11.66
N VAL A 143 0.76 8.14 12.67
CA VAL A 143 2.01 7.83 13.40
C VAL A 143 1.93 6.44 14.04
N PHE A 144 0.87 6.11 14.76
CA PHE A 144 0.76 4.80 15.42
C PHE A 144 0.50 3.66 14.43
N TYR A 145 -0.18 3.94 13.32
CA TYR A 145 -0.28 2.99 12.21
C TYR A 145 1.09 2.73 11.57
N SER A 146 1.88 3.77 11.28
CA SER A 146 3.24 3.64 10.73
C SER A 146 4.18 2.89 11.67
N LEU A 147 4.14 3.15 12.98
CA LEU A 147 4.91 2.39 13.97
C LEU A 147 4.55 0.88 13.93
N ARG A 148 3.27 0.56 13.79
CA ARG A 148 2.79 -0.80 13.62
C ARG A 148 3.29 -1.41 12.31
N ASP A 149 3.20 -0.68 11.19
CA ASP A 149 3.62 -1.15 9.87
C ASP A 149 5.13 -1.42 9.81
N ILE A 150 5.94 -0.45 10.24
CA ILE A 150 7.39 -0.57 10.32
C ILE A 150 7.79 -1.76 11.20
N SER A 151 7.14 -1.91 12.36
CA SER A 151 7.44 -3.00 13.27
C SER A 151 7.02 -4.37 12.72
N TYR A 152 5.93 -4.44 11.93
CA TYR A 152 5.48 -5.68 11.30
C TYR A 152 6.50 -6.21 10.30
N TRP A 153 6.89 -5.39 9.34
CA TRP A 153 7.84 -5.79 8.30
C TRP A 153 9.28 -5.91 8.85
N GLY A 154 9.66 -5.04 9.76
CA GLY A 154 10.95 -5.09 10.45
C GLY A 154 11.14 -6.33 11.35
N MET A 155 10.04 -6.96 11.76
CA MET A 155 10.06 -8.17 12.59
C MET A 155 10.56 -9.41 11.83
N ILE A 156 10.40 -9.51 10.50
CA ILE A 156 10.75 -10.71 9.72
C ILE A 156 12.17 -11.21 10.00
N PRO A 157 13.22 -10.37 9.88
CA PRO A 157 14.56 -10.81 10.26
C PRO A 157 14.67 -11.16 11.75
N ALA A 158 13.78 -10.69 12.64
CA ALA A 158 13.74 -11.00 14.06
C ALA A 158 13.11 -12.33 14.39
N LEU A 159 12.28 -12.86 13.50
CA LEU A 159 11.61 -14.15 13.69
C LEU A 159 12.49 -15.32 13.27
N SER A 160 13.37 -15.15 12.28
CA SER A 160 14.26 -16.21 11.82
C SER A 160 15.56 -15.65 11.23
N SER A 161 16.67 -16.37 11.42
CA SER A 161 17.94 -16.15 10.75
C SER A 161 18.01 -16.85 9.38
N ASP A 162 17.14 -17.84 9.13
CA ASP A 162 17.09 -18.59 7.88
C ASP A 162 16.38 -17.78 6.78
N SER A 163 17.07 -17.55 5.66
CA SER A 163 16.58 -16.81 4.51
C SER A 163 15.33 -17.44 3.89
N HIS A 164 15.27 -18.78 3.83
CA HIS A 164 14.10 -19.50 3.31
C HIS A 164 12.86 -19.31 4.19
N GLU A 165 13.05 -19.32 5.49
CA GLU A 165 11.97 -19.06 6.44
C GLU A 165 11.49 -17.60 6.40
N ARG A 166 12.43 -16.63 6.26
CA ARG A 166 12.07 -15.21 6.05
C ARG A 166 11.22 -15.03 4.80
N SER A 167 11.58 -15.71 3.70
CA SER A 167 10.78 -15.72 2.47
C SER A 167 9.38 -16.26 2.71
N THR A 168 9.22 -17.29 3.53
CA THR A 168 7.92 -17.85 3.92
C THR A 168 7.08 -16.83 4.70
N TYR A 169 7.64 -16.13 5.69
CA TYR A 169 6.94 -15.06 6.42
C TYR A 169 6.50 -13.92 5.49
N THR A 170 7.39 -13.49 4.60
CA THR A 170 7.08 -12.44 3.61
C THR A 170 5.94 -12.85 2.70
N ALA A 171 5.99 -14.08 2.15
CA ALA A 171 4.94 -14.60 1.28
C ALA A 171 3.58 -14.71 1.99
N LEU A 172 3.56 -15.27 3.21
CA LEU A 172 2.34 -15.39 4.01
C LEU A 172 1.76 -14.01 4.37
N GLY A 173 2.61 -13.07 4.78
CA GLY A 173 2.19 -11.70 5.08
C GLY A 173 1.61 -11.00 3.85
N THR A 174 2.26 -11.07 2.71
CA THR A 174 1.78 -10.46 1.46
C THR A 174 0.46 -11.08 1.01
N PHE A 175 0.33 -12.39 1.10
CA PHE A 175 -0.88 -13.12 0.75
C PHE A 175 -2.08 -12.70 1.60
N THR A 176 -1.94 -12.75 2.93
CA THR A 176 -3.02 -12.36 3.84
C THR A 176 -3.33 -10.87 3.78
N GLY A 177 -2.32 -10.03 3.53
CA GLY A 177 -2.50 -8.62 3.26
C GLY A 177 -3.35 -8.33 2.03
N SER A 178 -3.15 -9.07 0.95
CA SER A 178 -4.01 -8.98 -0.25
C SER A 178 -5.46 -9.35 0.07
N ILE A 179 -5.68 -10.39 0.88
CA ILE A 179 -7.02 -10.77 1.34
C ILE A 179 -7.64 -9.64 2.18
N GLY A 180 -6.88 -9.07 3.12
CA GLY A 180 -7.37 -7.99 3.97
C GLY A 180 -7.74 -6.74 3.17
N TYR A 181 -6.85 -6.28 2.31
CA TYR A 181 -7.06 -5.09 1.48
C TYR A 181 -8.28 -5.23 0.56
N ASN A 182 -8.34 -6.29 -0.23
CA ASN A 182 -9.44 -6.51 -1.17
C ASN A 182 -10.72 -6.96 -0.48
N GLY A 183 -10.60 -7.71 0.63
CA GLY A 183 -11.74 -8.13 1.44
C GLY A 183 -12.55 -6.95 1.99
N ILE A 184 -11.89 -5.91 2.49
CA ILE A 184 -12.58 -4.66 2.90
C ILE A 184 -13.33 -4.04 1.74
N THR A 185 -12.76 -4.03 0.54
CA THR A 185 -13.43 -3.50 -0.66
C THR A 185 -14.72 -4.24 -0.98
N VAL A 186 -14.73 -5.56 -0.79
CA VAL A 186 -15.93 -6.38 -1.02
C VAL A 186 -17.03 -6.08 -0.01
N ILE A 187 -16.68 -5.91 1.27
CA ILE A 187 -17.67 -5.88 2.35
C ILE A 187 -18.08 -4.47 2.80
N VAL A 188 -17.34 -3.40 2.42
CA VAL A 188 -17.59 -2.05 2.95
C VAL A 188 -19.00 -1.56 2.66
N ILE A 189 -19.45 -1.58 1.41
CA ILE A 189 -20.79 -1.07 1.04
C ILE A 189 -21.90 -1.93 1.61
N PRO A 190 -21.88 -3.28 1.51
CA PRO A 190 -22.84 -4.15 2.20
C PRO A 190 -22.94 -3.87 3.70
N ILE A 191 -21.81 -3.77 4.40
CA ILE A 191 -21.77 -3.52 5.85
C ILE A 191 -22.37 -2.15 6.18
N VAL A 192 -21.92 -1.08 5.49
CA VAL A 192 -22.41 0.28 5.74
C VAL A 192 -23.92 0.36 5.48
N SER A 193 -24.41 -0.20 4.38
CA SER A 193 -25.82 -0.19 4.04
C SER A 193 -26.68 -1.01 5.03
N TYR A 194 -26.20 -2.20 5.42
CA TYR A 194 -26.89 -3.07 6.38
C TYR A 194 -27.04 -2.40 7.74
N PHE A 195 -25.98 -1.85 8.31
CA PHE A 195 -26.05 -1.19 9.62
C PHE A 195 -26.79 0.14 9.57
N THR A 196 -26.73 0.89 8.44
CA THR A 196 -27.57 2.07 8.26
C THR A 196 -29.04 1.69 8.33
N TRP A 197 -29.45 0.68 7.56
CA TRP A 197 -30.84 0.20 7.59
C TRP A 197 -31.25 -0.32 8.96
N THR A 198 -30.40 -1.11 9.62
CA THR A 198 -30.71 -1.72 10.91
C THR A 198 -30.92 -0.68 12.01
N PHE A 199 -30.14 0.38 12.05
CA PHE A 199 -30.22 1.38 13.12
C PHE A 199 -31.15 2.57 12.81
N THR A 200 -31.38 2.87 11.53
CA THR A 200 -32.14 4.08 11.16
C THR A 200 -33.36 3.79 10.30
N GLY A 201 -33.52 2.57 9.77
CA GLY A 201 -34.54 2.24 8.77
C GLY A 201 -34.32 2.89 7.39
N ALA A 202 -33.29 3.71 7.22
CA ALA A 202 -32.98 4.38 5.97
C ALA A 202 -32.25 3.45 5.01
N LYS A 203 -32.52 3.60 3.70
CA LYS A 203 -31.79 2.91 2.64
C LYS A 203 -30.54 3.69 2.29
N GLY A 204 -29.47 2.97 1.90
CA GLY A 204 -28.21 3.55 1.43
C GLY A 204 -27.17 3.68 2.54
N GLN A 205 -26.35 4.71 2.45
CA GLN A 205 -25.22 4.92 3.37
C GLN A 205 -25.51 6.06 4.33
N GLY A 206 -25.34 5.79 5.62
CA GLY A 206 -25.55 6.78 6.67
C GLY A 206 -24.48 6.69 7.75
N GLN A 207 -24.48 7.70 8.64
CA GLN A 207 -23.49 7.80 9.72
C GLN A 207 -23.42 6.54 10.60
N ALA A 208 -24.56 5.93 10.94
CA ALA A 208 -24.62 4.71 11.74
C ALA A 208 -23.89 3.55 11.06
N GLY A 209 -24.05 3.41 9.75
CA GLY A 209 -23.34 2.39 8.96
C GLY A 209 -21.84 2.60 8.94
N TRP A 210 -21.38 3.84 8.68
CA TRP A 210 -19.96 4.17 8.67
C TRP A 210 -19.30 4.03 10.06
N THR A 211 -20.01 4.42 11.12
CA THR A 211 -19.55 4.20 12.50
C THR A 211 -19.37 2.71 12.79
N SER A 212 -20.37 1.89 12.41
CA SER A 212 -20.29 0.42 12.59
C SER A 212 -19.15 -0.20 11.78
N PHE A 213 -18.93 0.27 10.55
CA PHE A 213 -17.78 -0.13 9.74
C PHE A 213 -16.46 0.22 10.44
N GLY A 214 -16.33 1.44 10.98
CA GLY A 214 -15.17 1.86 11.77
C GLY A 214 -14.90 0.96 12.98
N PHE A 215 -15.93 0.53 13.70
CA PHE A 215 -15.81 -0.42 14.80
C PHE A 215 -15.33 -1.80 14.33
N ILE A 216 -15.86 -2.33 13.23
CA ILE A 216 -15.47 -3.63 12.67
C ILE A 216 -13.99 -3.60 12.25
N VAL A 217 -13.56 -2.54 11.54
CA VAL A 217 -12.17 -2.37 11.12
C VAL A 217 -11.24 -2.21 12.33
N ALA A 218 -11.66 -1.46 13.33
CA ALA A 218 -10.92 -1.28 14.58
C ALA A 218 -10.71 -2.62 15.31
N LEU A 219 -11.78 -3.39 15.45
CA LEU A 219 -11.74 -4.71 16.11
C LEU A 219 -10.85 -5.69 15.35
N LEU A 220 -10.98 -5.76 14.03
CA LEU A 220 -10.14 -6.59 13.17
C LEU A 220 -8.67 -6.16 13.30
N GLY A 221 -8.38 -4.84 13.22
CA GLY A 221 -7.06 -4.27 13.37
C GLY A 221 -6.43 -4.60 14.73
N LEU A 222 -7.19 -4.46 15.82
CA LEU A 222 -6.74 -4.73 17.17
C LEU A 222 -6.43 -6.21 17.40
N ILE A 223 -7.37 -7.09 17.05
CA ILE A 223 -7.23 -8.56 17.24
C ILE A 223 -6.01 -9.05 16.47
N THR A 224 -5.85 -8.64 15.21
CA THR A 224 -4.72 -9.09 14.39
C THR A 224 -3.38 -8.54 14.86
N ALA A 225 -3.31 -7.27 15.30
CA ALA A 225 -2.11 -6.69 15.88
C ALA A 225 -1.69 -7.41 17.19
N TRP A 226 -2.65 -7.70 18.05
CA TRP A 226 -2.40 -8.44 19.29
C TRP A 226 -2.06 -9.90 19.03
N THR A 227 -2.63 -10.52 18.02
CA THR A 227 -2.23 -11.88 17.59
C THR A 227 -0.75 -11.90 17.20
N VAL A 228 -0.23 -10.90 16.50
CA VAL A 228 1.20 -10.77 16.23
C VAL A 228 1.98 -10.53 17.53
N ALA A 229 1.58 -9.56 18.35
CA ALA A 229 2.31 -9.19 19.56
C ALA A 229 2.48 -10.36 20.55
N PHE A 230 1.47 -11.19 20.69
CA PHE A 230 1.48 -12.33 21.62
C PHE A 230 1.89 -13.66 20.96
N GLY A 231 1.59 -13.84 19.67
CA GLY A 231 1.84 -15.09 18.95
C GLY A 231 3.21 -15.23 18.32
N THR A 232 4.03 -14.16 18.33
CA THR A 232 5.40 -14.18 17.78
C THR A 232 6.45 -14.09 18.89
N LYS A 233 7.64 -14.63 18.62
CA LYS A 233 8.82 -14.50 19.52
C LYS A 233 9.99 -14.00 18.70
N GLU A 234 10.56 -12.88 19.12
CA GLU A 234 11.77 -12.34 18.52
C GLU A 234 13.00 -13.09 19.05
N SER A 235 13.91 -13.51 18.15
CA SER A 235 15.17 -14.11 18.54
C SER A 235 16.19 -13.02 18.91
N THR A 236 16.84 -13.17 20.06
CA THR A 236 17.92 -12.30 20.53
C THR A 236 19.26 -12.87 20.08
N SER A 237 19.69 -12.68 18.82
CA SER A 237 21.02 -13.09 18.40
C SER A 237 22.03 -11.94 18.49
N ALA A 238 23.20 -12.22 19.03
CA ALA A 238 24.31 -11.26 19.18
C ALA A 238 24.81 -10.68 17.84
N LEU A 239 24.61 -11.40 16.72
CA LEU A 239 24.93 -10.95 15.37
C LEU A 239 24.13 -9.69 14.94
N ARG A 240 22.93 -9.50 15.50
CA ARG A 240 22.10 -8.33 15.23
C ARG A 240 22.56 -7.07 15.91
N ALA A 241 23.14 -7.17 17.09
CA ALA A 241 23.63 -6.00 17.83
C ALA A 241 24.81 -5.32 17.13
N LYS A 242 25.54 -6.05 16.26
CA LYS A 242 26.71 -5.54 15.52
C LYS A 242 26.40 -5.03 14.10
N ALA A 243 25.33 -5.50 13.45
CA ALA A 243 25.00 -5.16 12.06
C ALA A 243 24.38 -3.78 11.85
N GLN A 244 24.03 -3.09 12.93
CA GLN A 244 23.38 -1.77 12.90
C GLN A 244 24.36 -0.64 13.23
N LYS A 245 25.37 -0.40 12.39
CA LYS A 245 26.02 0.90 12.31
C LYS A 245 25.58 1.59 11.01
N ASN A 246 24.62 2.42 11.20
CA ASN A 246 24.00 3.41 10.35
C ASN A 246 24.87 3.95 9.20
N GLY A 247 24.50 3.62 7.97
CA GLY A 247 24.79 4.47 6.83
C GLY A 247 24.01 5.78 6.98
N ASN A 248 24.62 6.89 6.61
CA ASN A 248 23.99 8.20 6.61
C ASN A 248 22.79 8.17 5.63
N PRO A 249 21.55 8.42 6.06
CA PRO A 249 20.39 8.43 5.17
C PRO A 249 20.55 9.33 3.95
N PHE A 250 21.28 10.44 4.08
CA PHE A 250 21.57 11.33 2.97
C PHE A 250 22.49 10.74 1.90
N GLU A 251 23.46 9.90 2.30
CA GLU A 251 24.31 9.18 1.33
C GLU A 251 23.52 8.14 0.56
N ALA A 252 22.58 7.52 1.22
CA ALA A 252 21.65 6.58 0.62
C ALA A 252 20.78 7.25 -0.45
N PHE A 253 20.18 8.41 -0.15
CA PHE A 253 19.44 9.20 -1.14
C PHE A 253 20.33 9.66 -2.30
N LYS A 254 21.56 10.09 -2.02
CA LYS A 254 22.51 10.48 -3.07
C LYS A 254 22.84 9.31 -4.02
N ALA A 255 23.00 8.11 -3.49
CA ALA A 255 23.26 6.91 -4.29
C ALA A 255 22.09 6.54 -5.20
N LEU A 256 20.83 6.77 -4.75
CA LEU A 256 19.64 6.60 -5.60
C LEU A 256 19.71 7.51 -6.84
N PHE A 257 20.02 8.78 -6.66
CA PHE A 257 20.11 9.73 -7.78
C PHE A 257 21.26 9.45 -8.75
N GLN A 258 22.27 8.68 -8.35
CA GLN A 258 23.37 8.26 -9.20
C GLN A 258 23.06 7.02 -10.05
N ASN A 259 21.98 6.29 -9.72
CA ASN A 259 21.53 5.11 -10.45
C ASN A 259 20.41 5.48 -11.44
N ASP A 260 20.78 5.80 -12.67
CA ASP A 260 19.83 6.23 -13.69
C ASP A 260 18.78 5.16 -14.05
N GLN A 261 19.15 3.88 -14.05
CA GLN A 261 18.20 2.81 -14.34
C GLN A 261 17.16 2.67 -13.23
N LEU A 262 17.58 2.77 -11.98
CA LEU A 262 16.66 2.82 -10.84
C LEU A 262 15.66 3.98 -10.97
N LEU A 263 16.14 5.17 -11.33
CA LEU A 263 15.29 6.36 -11.50
C LEU A 263 14.26 6.18 -12.62
N TRP A 264 14.65 5.58 -13.75
CA TRP A 264 13.70 5.34 -14.84
C TRP A 264 12.65 4.28 -14.50
N VAL A 265 13.04 3.19 -13.82
CA VAL A 265 12.10 2.19 -13.31
C VAL A 265 11.16 2.83 -12.29
N ALA A 266 11.71 3.61 -11.35
CA ALA A 266 10.93 4.31 -10.31
C ALA A 266 9.93 5.30 -10.93
N LEU A 267 10.32 6.09 -11.94
CA LEU A 267 9.43 7.02 -12.62
C LEU A 267 8.30 6.28 -13.35
N SER A 268 8.62 5.23 -14.10
CA SER A 268 7.60 4.42 -14.77
C SER A 268 6.62 3.82 -13.77
N TYR A 269 7.12 3.24 -12.68
CA TYR A 269 6.28 2.67 -11.64
C TYR A 269 5.42 3.72 -10.93
N LEU A 270 5.97 4.91 -10.65
CA LEU A 270 5.23 6.01 -10.02
C LEU A 270 4.04 6.45 -10.87
N LEU A 271 4.25 6.64 -12.18
CA LEU A 271 3.17 7.01 -13.10
C LEU A 271 2.07 5.96 -13.13
N TYR A 272 2.45 4.67 -13.17
CA TYR A 272 1.52 3.56 -13.05
C TYR A 272 0.79 3.56 -11.71
N ALA A 273 1.52 3.70 -10.59
CA ALA A 273 0.95 3.65 -9.25
C ALA A 273 -0.07 4.78 -9.04
N ILE A 274 0.23 6.01 -9.46
CA ILE A 274 -0.69 7.15 -9.38
C ILE A 274 -1.97 6.84 -10.18
N ALA A 275 -1.84 6.39 -11.44
CA ALA A 275 -2.98 6.04 -12.28
C ALA A 275 -3.84 4.95 -11.64
N ASN A 276 -3.19 3.87 -11.17
CA ASN A 276 -3.86 2.72 -10.56
C ASN A 276 -4.63 3.10 -9.29
N VAL A 277 -4.01 3.88 -8.39
CA VAL A 277 -4.61 4.23 -7.09
C VAL A 277 -5.73 5.27 -7.27
N ILE A 278 -5.60 6.24 -8.18
CA ILE A 278 -6.69 7.16 -8.53
C ILE A 278 -7.91 6.37 -9.04
N THR A 279 -7.69 5.50 -10.02
CA THR A 279 -8.78 4.73 -10.63
C THR A 279 -9.45 3.80 -9.62
N THR A 280 -8.68 3.10 -8.78
CA THR A 280 -9.24 2.26 -7.71
C THR A 280 -10.06 3.10 -6.72
N GLY A 281 -9.58 4.28 -6.35
CA GLY A 281 -10.26 5.16 -5.40
C GLY A 281 -11.58 5.75 -5.93
N VAL A 282 -11.69 5.96 -7.25
CA VAL A 282 -12.92 6.52 -7.85
C VAL A 282 -13.95 5.45 -8.26
N MET A 283 -13.63 4.15 -8.15
CA MET A 283 -14.56 3.08 -8.53
C MET A 283 -15.89 3.13 -7.77
N TYR A 284 -15.87 3.53 -6.50
CA TYR A 284 -17.09 3.76 -5.74
C TYR A 284 -18.06 4.70 -6.47
N TYR A 285 -17.56 5.84 -6.96
CA TYR A 285 -18.37 6.85 -7.64
C TYR A 285 -18.91 6.37 -8.99
N LEU A 286 -18.13 5.54 -9.72
CA LEU A 286 -18.59 4.90 -10.93
C LEU A 286 -19.83 4.03 -10.67
N PHE A 287 -19.78 3.17 -9.66
CA PHE A 287 -20.87 2.23 -9.38
C PHE A 287 -22.10 2.92 -8.79
N VAL A 288 -21.90 3.96 -7.97
CA VAL A 288 -23.02 4.66 -7.31
C VAL A 288 -23.67 5.70 -8.21
N PHE A 289 -22.89 6.51 -8.93
CA PHE A 289 -23.41 7.69 -9.61
C PHE A 289 -23.54 7.54 -11.13
N VAL A 290 -22.79 6.64 -11.76
CA VAL A 290 -22.80 6.45 -13.22
C VAL A 290 -23.55 5.19 -13.61
N LEU A 291 -23.37 4.11 -12.87
CA LEU A 291 -24.04 2.83 -13.13
C LEU A 291 -25.36 2.68 -12.37
N ASP A 292 -25.55 3.41 -11.27
CA ASP A 292 -26.67 3.26 -10.32
C ASP A 292 -26.81 1.83 -9.75
N GLU A 293 -25.65 1.17 -9.57
CA GLU A 293 -25.55 -0.23 -9.12
C GLU A 293 -24.56 -0.37 -7.94
N PRO A 294 -24.86 0.26 -6.78
CA PRO A 294 -23.93 0.26 -5.64
C PRO A 294 -23.60 -1.14 -5.10
N ALA A 295 -24.53 -2.11 -5.22
CA ALA A 295 -24.31 -3.48 -4.79
C ALA A 295 -23.22 -4.19 -5.63
N ALA A 296 -23.11 -3.86 -6.92
CA ALA A 296 -22.12 -4.42 -7.81
C ALA A 296 -20.68 -3.92 -7.53
N PHE A 297 -20.51 -2.86 -6.72
CA PHE A 297 -19.20 -2.35 -6.33
C PHE A 297 -18.28 -3.41 -5.73
N SER A 298 -18.80 -4.41 -5.02
CA SER A 298 -18.02 -5.53 -4.46
C SER A 298 -17.17 -6.27 -5.49
N ILE A 299 -17.56 -6.22 -6.78
CA ILE A 299 -16.81 -6.81 -7.91
C ILE A 299 -15.39 -6.22 -7.99
N THR A 300 -15.23 -4.94 -7.64
CA THR A 300 -13.92 -4.26 -7.65
C THR A 300 -12.93 -4.81 -6.62
N GLY A 301 -13.39 -5.52 -5.60
CA GLY A 301 -12.55 -6.25 -4.65
C GLY A 301 -12.39 -7.74 -5.02
N ILE A 302 -13.43 -8.35 -5.59
CA ILE A 302 -13.42 -9.77 -5.97
C ILE A 302 -12.45 -10.04 -7.11
N ILE A 303 -12.49 -9.23 -8.18
CA ILE A 303 -11.60 -9.42 -9.34
C ILE A 303 -10.12 -9.38 -8.95
N PRO A 304 -9.59 -8.34 -8.27
CA PRO A 304 -8.17 -8.30 -7.90
C PRO A 304 -7.79 -9.39 -6.90
N LEU A 305 -8.71 -9.82 -6.02
CA LEU A 305 -8.48 -10.94 -5.12
C LEU A 305 -8.24 -12.23 -5.90
N ILE A 306 -9.14 -12.58 -6.81
CA ILE A 306 -9.01 -13.78 -7.67
C ILE A 306 -7.79 -13.66 -8.58
N ALA A 307 -7.57 -12.48 -9.18
CA ALA A 307 -6.40 -12.22 -10.02
C ALA A 307 -5.10 -12.46 -9.24
N GLY A 308 -4.99 -11.96 -8.01
CA GLY A 308 -3.82 -12.18 -7.16
C GLY A 308 -3.54 -13.66 -6.90
N PHE A 309 -4.56 -14.45 -6.60
CA PHE A 309 -4.42 -15.90 -6.39
C PHE A 309 -3.92 -16.64 -7.62
N ILE A 310 -4.38 -16.26 -8.82
CA ILE A 310 -4.03 -16.94 -10.07
C ILE A 310 -2.68 -16.40 -10.59
N MET A 311 -2.49 -15.09 -10.61
CA MET A 311 -1.35 -14.46 -11.28
C MET A 311 -0.06 -14.57 -10.48
N ALA A 312 -0.11 -14.61 -9.14
CA ALA A 312 1.08 -14.74 -8.32
C ALA A 312 1.87 -16.04 -8.60
N PRO A 313 1.27 -17.25 -8.63
CA PRO A 313 1.98 -18.45 -9.04
C PRO A 313 2.23 -18.53 -10.55
N LEU A 314 1.40 -17.90 -11.37
CA LEU A 314 1.51 -17.94 -12.83
C LEU A 314 2.68 -17.08 -13.35
N TYR A 315 2.97 -15.95 -12.69
CA TYR A 315 4.01 -15.02 -13.12
C TYR A 315 5.41 -15.67 -13.25
N PRO A 316 5.94 -16.42 -12.27
CA PRO A 316 7.24 -17.08 -12.41
C PRO A 316 7.28 -18.10 -13.56
N ILE A 317 6.15 -18.74 -13.85
CA ILE A 317 6.03 -19.70 -14.95
C ILE A 317 6.10 -18.98 -16.29
N LEU A 318 5.33 -17.90 -16.44
CA LEU A 318 5.34 -17.10 -17.66
C LEU A 318 6.69 -16.41 -17.87
N ASN A 319 7.34 -15.91 -16.83
CA ASN A 319 8.64 -15.24 -16.92
C ASN A 319 9.78 -16.17 -17.36
N ARG A 320 9.61 -17.50 -17.29
CA ARG A 320 10.58 -18.46 -17.87
C ARG A 320 10.57 -18.45 -19.40
N TRP A 321 9.43 -18.13 -20.01
CA TRP A 321 9.21 -18.20 -21.45
C TRP A 321 9.14 -16.83 -22.11
N ILE A 322 8.67 -15.83 -21.36
CA ILE A 322 8.42 -14.48 -21.85
C ILE A 322 9.30 -13.52 -21.04
N PRO A 323 10.23 -12.78 -21.67
CA PRO A 323 11.03 -11.76 -21.01
C PRO A 323 10.16 -10.73 -20.28
N ARG A 324 10.59 -10.27 -19.11
CA ARG A 324 9.88 -9.31 -18.23
C ARG A 324 9.43 -8.06 -18.97
N ARG A 325 10.22 -7.57 -19.91
CA ARG A 325 9.89 -6.41 -20.73
C ARG A 325 8.58 -6.60 -21.48
N TYR A 326 8.34 -7.79 -22.06
CA TYR A 326 7.10 -8.08 -22.78
C TYR A 326 5.92 -8.35 -21.84
N LEU A 327 6.16 -8.94 -20.67
CA LEU A 327 5.12 -9.10 -19.63
C LEU A 327 4.63 -7.75 -19.12
N PHE A 328 5.54 -6.82 -18.85
CA PHE A 328 5.20 -5.45 -18.46
C PHE A 328 4.44 -4.72 -19.57
N THR A 329 4.96 -4.75 -20.79
CA THR A 329 4.35 -4.10 -21.94
C THR A 329 2.97 -4.65 -22.24
N GLY A 330 2.81 -5.97 -22.27
CA GLY A 330 1.51 -6.63 -22.46
C GLY A 330 0.52 -6.27 -21.37
N GLY A 331 0.99 -6.21 -20.12
CA GLY A 331 0.19 -5.73 -18.99
C GLY A 331 -0.28 -4.29 -19.18
N MET A 332 0.63 -3.38 -19.56
CA MET A 332 0.28 -1.97 -19.80
C MET A 332 -0.68 -1.80 -20.99
N VAL A 333 -0.47 -2.51 -22.10
CA VAL A 333 -1.39 -2.49 -23.24
C VAL A 333 -2.77 -3.00 -22.84
N SER A 334 -2.84 -4.09 -22.06
CA SER A 334 -4.10 -4.60 -21.54
C SER A 334 -4.80 -3.55 -20.66
N MET A 335 -4.07 -2.84 -19.77
CA MET A 335 -4.65 -1.76 -18.97
C MET A 335 -5.13 -0.59 -19.84
N ILE A 336 -4.42 -0.22 -20.89
CA ILE A 336 -4.86 0.82 -21.85
C ILE A 336 -6.20 0.41 -22.48
N ILE A 337 -6.38 -0.83 -22.84
CA ILE A 337 -7.68 -1.35 -23.34
C ILE A 337 -8.75 -1.20 -22.26
N GLY A 338 -8.47 -1.63 -21.02
CA GLY A 338 -9.38 -1.50 -19.88
C GLY A 338 -9.79 -0.05 -19.63
N TYR A 339 -8.85 0.88 -19.59
CA TYR A 339 -9.13 2.32 -19.44
C TYR A 339 -9.97 2.88 -20.58
N THR A 340 -9.67 2.49 -21.82
CA THR A 340 -10.43 2.92 -23.00
C THR A 340 -11.89 2.43 -22.91
N MET A 341 -12.09 1.17 -22.50
CA MET A 341 -13.43 0.62 -22.28
C MET A 341 -14.18 1.38 -21.17
N LEU A 342 -13.53 1.67 -20.02
CA LEU A 342 -14.12 2.45 -18.93
C LEU A 342 -14.48 3.87 -19.38
N ALA A 343 -13.62 4.54 -20.14
CA ALA A 343 -13.85 5.89 -20.63
C ALA A 343 -15.03 5.96 -21.61
N LEU A 344 -15.15 4.99 -22.52
CA LEU A 344 -16.17 5.01 -23.57
C LEU A 344 -17.52 4.41 -23.11
N PHE A 345 -17.48 3.34 -22.32
CA PHE A 345 -18.66 2.51 -22.01
C PHE A 345 -18.98 2.40 -20.51
N SER A 346 -18.63 3.41 -19.71
CA SER A 346 -18.80 3.42 -18.24
C SER A 346 -20.24 3.25 -17.74
N SER A 347 -21.24 3.45 -18.60
CA SER A 347 -22.66 3.28 -18.25
C SER A 347 -23.20 1.87 -18.52
N ASN A 348 -22.36 0.94 -18.99
CA ASN A 348 -22.74 -0.43 -19.29
C ASN A 348 -22.04 -1.40 -18.34
N LEU A 349 -22.76 -1.92 -17.34
CA LEU A 349 -22.19 -2.78 -16.29
C LEU A 349 -21.42 -4.01 -16.84
N PRO A 350 -21.95 -4.83 -17.78
CA PRO A 350 -21.20 -5.92 -18.38
C PRO A 350 -19.85 -5.48 -18.99
N VAL A 351 -19.82 -4.35 -19.71
CA VAL A 351 -18.60 -3.82 -20.31
C VAL A 351 -17.63 -3.34 -19.23
N VAL A 352 -18.14 -2.69 -18.18
CA VAL A 352 -17.34 -2.27 -17.03
C VAL A 352 -16.69 -3.47 -16.35
N ILE A 353 -17.42 -4.58 -16.13
CA ILE A 353 -16.85 -5.80 -15.54
C ILE A 353 -15.70 -6.35 -16.39
N VAL A 354 -15.87 -6.42 -17.69
CA VAL A 354 -14.80 -6.85 -18.62
C VAL A 354 -13.61 -5.88 -18.55
N ALA A 355 -13.88 -4.59 -18.56
CA ALA A 355 -12.83 -3.56 -18.43
C ALA A 355 -12.04 -3.68 -17.11
N LEU A 356 -12.71 -4.01 -16.00
CA LEU A 356 -12.05 -4.25 -14.72
C LEU A 356 -11.15 -5.48 -14.72
N ILE A 357 -11.48 -6.52 -15.50
CA ILE A 357 -10.58 -7.66 -15.70
C ILE A 357 -9.33 -7.21 -16.45
N PHE A 358 -9.47 -6.43 -17.55
CA PHE A 358 -8.35 -5.84 -18.27
C PHE A 358 -7.53 -4.83 -17.45
N PHE A 359 -8.09 -4.31 -16.36
CA PHE A 359 -7.42 -3.42 -15.42
C PHE A 359 -6.70 -4.18 -14.31
N TYR A 360 -7.39 -5.04 -13.55
CA TYR A 360 -6.85 -5.65 -12.32
C TYR A 360 -5.93 -6.86 -12.58
N VAL A 361 -6.20 -7.66 -13.61
CA VAL A 361 -5.38 -8.85 -13.90
C VAL A 361 -3.97 -8.46 -14.31
N PRO A 362 -3.76 -7.53 -15.28
CA PRO A 362 -2.41 -7.13 -15.67
C PRO A 362 -1.68 -6.34 -14.58
N ALA A 363 -2.40 -5.65 -13.69
CA ALA A 363 -1.80 -4.92 -12.57
C ALA A 363 -0.85 -5.79 -11.74
N GLN A 364 -1.17 -7.09 -11.57
CA GLN A 364 -0.31 -8.05 -10.87
C GLN A 364 1.03 -8.25 -11.59
N PHE A 365 1.02 -8.40 -12.92
CA PHE A 365 2.24 -8.55 -13.72
C PHE A 365 3.11 -7.29 -13.70
N ILE A 366 2.48 -6.13 -13.84
CA ILE A 366 3.17 -4.84 -13.82
C ILE A 366 3.88 -4.65 -12.48
N GLN A 367 3.17 -4.90 -11.36
CA GLN A 367 3.72 -4.76 -10.04
C GLN A 367 4.89 -5.72 -9.78
N MET A 368 4.76 -7.00 -10.15
CA MET A 368 5.83 -7.99 -10.00
C MET A 368 7.04 -7.65 -10.85
N THR A 369 6.82 -7.25 -12.11
CA THR A 369 7.91 -6.84 -13.01
C THR A 369 8.64 -5.61 -12.47
N ALA A 370 7.91 -4.61 -11.96
CA ALA A 370 8.52 -3.41 -11.39
C ALA A 370 9.40 -3.74 -10.18
N ILE A 371 8.94 -4.63 -9.28
CA ILE A 371 9.74 -5.09 -8.13
C ILE A 371 11.04 -5.74 -8.60
N LEU A 372 10.96 -6.67 -9.55
CA LEU A 372 12.15 -7.36 -10.07
C LEU A 372 13.10 -6.40 -10.78
N SER A 373 12.58 -5.45 -11.56
CA SER A 373 13.40 -4.45 -12.24
C SER A 373 14.09 -3.48 -11.26
N LEU A 374 13.42 -3.13 -10.15
CA LEU A 374 14.03 -2.37 -9.05
C LEU A 374 15.15 -3.19 -8.38
N THR A 375 14.92 -4.49 -8.16
CA THR A 375 15.94 -5.39 -7.58
C THR A 375 17.16 -5.51 -8.48
N ASP A 376 16.98 -5.71 -9.79
CA ASP A 376 18.10 -5.80 -10.75
C ASP A 376 18.91 -4.49 -10.85
N SER A 377 18.28 -3.37 -10.50
CA SER A 377 18.97 -2.07 -10.45
C SER A 377 19.98 -1.97 -9.30
N ILE A 378 19.96 -2.92 -8.32
CA ILE A 378 20.94 -2.96 -7.21
C ILE A 378 22.31 -3.29 -7.76
N GLU A 379 22.41 -4.38 -8.53
CA GLU A 379 23.66 -4.85 -9.12
C GLU A 379 24.21 -3.84 -10.14
N TYR A 380 23.34 -3.23 -10.95
CA TYR A 380 23.74 -2.14 -11.83
C TYR A 380 24.30 -0.93 -11.07
N GLY A 381 23.65 -0.55 -9.97
CA GLY A 381 24.10 0.53 -9.09
C GLY A 381 25.45 0.21 -8.43
N GLN A 382 25.66 -1.05 -8.02
CA GLN A 382 26.93 -1.53 -7.45
C GLN A 382 28.05 -1.49 -8.49
N LEU A 383 27.80 -1.96 -9.71
CA LEU A 383 28.78 -1.92 -10.80
C LEU A 383 29.17 -0.49 -11.15
N LYS A 384 28.20 0.45 -11.19
CA LYS A 384 28.41 1.83 -11.57
C LYS A 384 29.06 2.69 -10.49
N ASN A 385 28.69 2.49 -9.23
CA ASN A 385 29.05 3.36 -8.10
C ASN A 385 30.04 2.70 -7.12
N GLY A 386 30.38 1.43 -7.31
CA GLY A 386 31.29 0.69 -6.45
C GLY A 386 30.74 0.32 -5.05
N ARG A 387 29.46 0.63 -4.78
CA ARG A 387 28.80 0.36 -3.48
C ARG A 387 27.47 -0.33 -3.67
N ARG A 388 27.21 -1.37 -2.88
CA ARG A 388 25.92 -2.06 -2.86
C ARG A 388 24.95 -1.34 -1.91
N ASN A 389 23.91 -0.71 -2.47
CA ASN A 389 22.91 0.03 -1.71
C ASN A 389 21.55 -0.71 -1.74
N GLU A 390 21.53 -1.97 -1.32
CA GLU A 390 20.37 -2.86 -1.43
C GLU A 390 19.16 -2.34 -0.64
N ALA A 391 19.33 -2.08 0.66
CA ALA A 391 18.25 -1.64 1.55
C ALA A 391 17.60 -0.34 1.06
N VAL A 392 18.43 0.60 0.57
CA VAL A 392 17.96 1.89 0.06
C VAL A 392 17.20 1.72 -1.25
N THR A 393 17.71 0.91 -2.17
CA THR A 393 17.05 0.64 -3.45
C THR A 393 15.70 -0.04 -3.24
N LEU A 394 15.62 -1.01 -2.33
CA LEU A 394 14.37 -1.70 -2.00
C LEU A 394 13.36 -0.79 -1.29
N SER A 395 13.81 0.24 -0.57
CA SER A 395 12.91 1.23 0.08
C SER A 395 12.24 2.19 -0.90
N VAL A 396 12.72 2.29 -2.14
CA VAL A 396 12.12 3.16 -3.17
C VAL A 396 10.68 2.76 -3.45
N ARG A 397 10.37 1.47 -3.56
CA ARG A 397 9.02 1.02 -3.88
C ARG A 397 7.97 1.44 -2.83
N PRO A 398 8.14 1.13 -1.52
CA PRO A 398 7.19 1.62 -0.51
C PRO A 398 7.03 3.13 -0.51
N MET A 399 8.10 3.88 -0.74
CA MET A 399 8.07 5.33 -0.86
C MET A 399 7.19 5.77 -2.06
N LEU A 400 7.34 5.13 -3.22
CA LEU A 400 6.53 5.43 -4.40
C LEU A 400 5.06 5.07 -4.19
N ASP A 401 4.75 3.95 -3.51
CA ASP A 401 3.39 3.56 -3.15
C ASP A 401 2.74 4.60 -2.22
N LYS A 402 3.49 5.16 -1.26
CA LYS A 402 3.02 6.24 -0.38
C LYS A 402 2.77 7.55 -1.12
N ILE A 403 3.65 7.93 -2.04
CA ILE A 403 3.45 9.11 -2.91
C ILE A 403 2.18 8.91 -3.75
N GLY A 404 2.02 7.75 -4.37
CA GLY A 404 0.83 7.39 -5.13
C GLY A 404 -0.44 7.49 -4.29
N GLY A 405 -0.43 6.93 -3.08
CA GLY A 405 -1.55 6.98 -2.13
C GLY A 405 -1.90 8.40 -1.70
N ALA A 406 -0.91 9.25 -1.39
CA ALA A 406 -1.12 10.65 -1.06
C ALA A 406 -1.79 11.42 -2.20
N MET A 407 -1.29 11.27 -3.41
CA MET A 407 -1.86 11.90 -4.61
C MET A 407 -3.26 11.39 -4.91
N SER A 408 -3.52 10.11 -4.69
CA SER A 408 -4.85 9.52 -4.89
C SER A 408 -5.90 10.15 -3.98
N ASN A 409 -5.63 10.28 -2.69
CA ASN A 409 -6.59 10.85 -1.74
C ASN A 409 -7.04 12.25 -2.16
N GLY A 410 -6.08 13.09 -2.58
CA GLY A 410 -6.38 14.41 -3.11
C GLY A 410 -7.14 14.37 -4.43
N ALA A 411 -6.71 13.52 -5.36
CA ALA A 411 -7.34 13.39 -6.66
C ALA A 411 -8.76 12.83 -6.57
N VAL A 412 -9.00 11.81 -5.74
CA VAL A 412 -10.34 11.22 -5.55
C VAL A 412 -11.32 12.25 -4.98
N GLY A 413 -10.91 12.99 -3.94
CA GLY A 413 -11.73 14.07 -3.39
C GLY A 413 -12.01 15.19 -4.41
N ALA A 414 -10.99 15.61 -5.17
CA ALA A 414 -11.13 16.61 -6.22
C ALA A 414 -12.07 16.15 -7.37
N VAL A 415 -11.96 14.88 -7.80
CA VAL A 415 -12.83 14.30 -8.82
C VAL A 415 -14.28 14.27 -8.34
N ALA A 416 -14.52 13.81 -7.10
CA ALA A 416 -15.86 13.77 -6.53
C ALA A 416 -16.49 15.16 -6.45
N LEU A 417 -15.73 16.17 -6.01
CA LEU A 417 -16.18 17.56 -5.96
C LEU A 417 -16.46 18.15 -7.34
N ALA A 418 -15.51 18.01 -8.28
CA ALA A 418 -15.62 18.55 -9.62
C ALA A 418 -16.77 17.92 -10.42
N ALA A 419 -17.04 16.63 -10.20
CA ALA A 419 -18.15 15.92 -10.82
C ALA A 419 -19.48 16.10 -10.07
N GLY A 420 -19.52 16.80 -8.93
CA GLY A 420 -20.73 16.98 -8.12
C GLY A 420 -21.23 15.70 -7.43
N MET A 421 -20.38 14.69 -7.30
CA MET A 421 -20.70 13.35 -6.74
C MET A 421 -20.47 13.33 -5.23
N THR A 422 -21.08 14.24 -4.49
CA THR A 422 -20.87 14.38 -3.03
C THR A 422 -22.16 14.64 -2.28
N GLY A 423 -22.20 14.32 -0.99
CA GLY A 423 -23.32 14.62 -0.08
C GLY A 423 -24.62 13.91 -0.48
N HIS A 424 -25.66 14.68 -0.71
CA HIS A 424 -26.99 14.19 -1.08
C HIS A 424 -27.19 13.89 -2.57
N ALA A 425 -26.12 14.00 -3.39
CA ALA A 425 -26.23 13.69 -4.80
C ALA A 425 -26.62 12.21 -5.01
N THR A 426 -27.45 11.97 -6.01
CA THR A 426 -27.88 10.64 -6.46
C THR A 426 -27.51 10.45 -7.93
N ALA A 427 -27.60 9.23 -8.44
CA ALA A 427 -27.39 8.95 -9.87
C ALA A 427 -28.35 9.78 -10.76
N ALA A 428 -29.58 10.01 -10.30
CA ALA A 428 -30.57 10.80 -11.03
C ALA A 428 -30.22 12.31 -11.15
N ASP A 429 -29.36 12.81 -10.26
CA ASP A 429 -28.89 14.21 -10.29
C ASP A 429 -27.73 14.43 -11.26
N MET A 430 -27.16 13.36 -11.81
CA MET A 430 -25.96 13.43 -12.65
C MET A 430 -26.29 13.89 -14.06
N THR A 431 -25.81 15.06 -14.42
CA THR A 431 -25.87 15.59 -15.78
C THR A 431 -24.80 14.95 -16.67
N ALA A 432 -24.98 15.06 -17.99
CA ALA A 432 -23.96 14.62 -18.96
C ALA A 432 -22.60 15.33 -18.72
N SER A 433 -22.60 16.58 -18.26
CA SER A 433 -21.41 17.35 -17.90
C SER A 433 -20.70 16.76 -16.67
N ASN A 434 -21.46 16.39 -15.63
CA ASN A 434 -20.90 15.76 -14.43
C ASN A 434 -20.20 14.43 -14.78
N ILE A 435 -20.88 13.58 -15.59
CA ILE A 435 -20.33 12.30 -16.04
C ILE A 435 -19.09 12.50 -16.93
N ALA A 436 -19.10 13.50 -17.84
CA ALA A 436 -17.95 13.81 -18.68
C ALA A 436 -16.75 14.27 -17.85
N THR A 437 -16.96 15.14 -16.86
CA THR A 437 -15.94 15.59 -15.91
C THR A 437 -15.38 14.41 -15.12
N PHE A 438 -16.25 13.56 -14.58
CA PHE A 438 -15.83 12.33 -13.90
C PHE A 438 -14.95 11.46 -14.79
N LYS A 439 -15.39 11.12 -16.00
CA LYS A 439 -14.62 10.29 -16.95
C LYS A 439 -13.27 10.88 -17.27
N THR A 440 -13.19 12.19 -17.41
CA THR A 440 -11.95 12.90 -17.72
C THR A 440 -10.90 12.64 -16.64
N PHE A 441 -11.23 12.88 -15.39
CA PHE A 441 -10.27 12.74 -14.30
C PHE A 441 -10.13 11.30 -13.79
N ALA A 442 -11.17 10.48 -13.89
CA ALA A 442 -11.15 9.09 -13.43
C ALA A 442 -10.49 8.12 -14.42
N PHE A 443 -10.60 8.38 -15.72
CA PHE A 443 -10.16 7.44 -16.75
C PHE A 443 -9.21 8.03 -17.79
N TYR A 444 -9.49 9.22 -18.37
CA TYR A 444 -8.62 9.77 -19.41
C TYR A 444 -7.27 10.25 -18.86
N VAL A 445 -7.26 10.94 -17.71
CA VAL A 445 -5.99 11.36 -17.08
C VAL A 445 -5.15 10.15 -16.66
N PRO A 446 -5.67 9.15 -15.95
CA PRO A 446 -4.93 7.93 -15.67
C PRO A 446 -4.47 7.17 -16.93
N LEU A 447 -5.29 7.12 -17.99
CA LEU A 447 -4.88 6.52 -19.27
C LEU A 447 -3.62 7.18 -19.84
N VAL A 448 -3.55 8.52 -19.81
CA VAL A 448 -2.34 9.24 -20.24
C VAL A 448 -1.13 8.87 -19.37
N LEU A 449 -1.31 8.77 -18.05
CA LEU A 449 -0.23 8.36 -17.14
C LEU A 449 0.26 6.94 -17.44
N ILE A 450 -0.63 5.99 -17.75
CA ILE A 450 -0.28 4.61 -18.14
C ILE A 450 0.50 4.59 -19.46
N ILE A 451 0.08 5.40 -20.45
CA ILE A 451 0.80 5.53 -21.71
C ILE A 451 2.20 6.11 -21.48
N LEU A 452 2.31 7.17 -20.67
CA LEU A 452 3.62 7.76 -20.32
C LEU A 452 4.49 6.75 -19.54
N SER A 453 3.92 5.99 -18.61
CA SER A 453 4.62 4.92 -17.90
C SER A 453 5.20 3.89 -18.87
N LEU A 454 4.38 3.43 -19.83
CA LEU A 454 4.81 2.49 -20.85
C LEU A 454 5.94 3.06 -21.73
N VAL A 455 5.82 4.31 -22.17
CA VAL A 455 6.84 5.00 -22.98
C VAL A 455 8.16 5.11 -22.20
N VAL A 456 8.11 5.53 -20.93
CA VAL A 456 9.31 5.62 -20.08
C VAL A 456 9.94 4.24 -19.94
N PHE A 457 9.16 3.22 -19.61
CA PHE A 457 9.67 1.86 -19.45
C PHE A 457 10.32 1.34 -20.73
N TRP A 458 9.63 1.48 -21.85
CA TRP A 458 10.07 0.91 -23.12
C TRP A 458 11.37 1.56 -23.63
N PHE A 459 11.51 2.88 -23.51
CA PHE A 459 12.64 3.61 -24.09
C PHE A 459 13.80 3.85 -23.12
N LYS A 460 13.54 3.87 -21.80
CA LYS A 460 14.54 4.28 -20.82
C LYS A 460 15.02 3.14 -19.92
N VAL A 461 14.19 2.13 -19.65
CA VAL A 461 14.61 0.97 -18.87
C VAL A 461 15.35 0.00 -19.80
N LYS A 462 16.64 -0.14 -19.57
CA LYS A 462 17.54 -0.92 -20.44
C LYS A 462 17.88 -2.29 -19.86
N ILE A 463 17.80 -2.44 -18.51
CA ILE A 463 18.15 -3.68 -17.84
C ILE A 463 17.08 -4.73 -18.15
N ASP A 464 17.42 -5.65 -19.04
CA ASP A 464 16.69 -6.90 -19.27
C ASP A 464 17.45 -8.08 -18.63
N GLU A 465 16.91 -9.28 -18.72
CA GLU A 465 17.48 -10.48 -18.09
C GLU A 465 18.89 -10.79 -18.63
N LYS A 466 19.16 -10.50 -19.91
CA LYS A 466 20.48 -10.72 -20.52
C LYS A 466 21.51 -9.71 -20.02
N MET A 467 21.14 -8.44 -20.03
CA MET A 467 22.01 -7.38 -19.53
C MET A 467 22.26 -7.56 -18.03
N HIS A 468 21.26 -7.96 -17.25
CA HIS A 468 21.42 -8.25 -15.82
C HIS A 468 22.43 -9.40 -15.61
N ALA A 469 22.33 -10.49 -16.36
CA ALA A 469 23.30 -11.60 -16.28
C ALA A 469 24.73 -11.13 -16.60
N GLN A 470 24.92 -10.28 -17.60
CA GLN A 470 26.22 -9.68 -17.93
C GLN A 470 26.76 -8.78 -16.81
N ILE A 471 25.88 -7.97 -16.19
CA ILE A 471 26.23 -7.12 -15.05
C ILE A 471 26.72 -7.96 -13.87
N VAL A 472 26.01 -9.05 -13.55
CA VAL A 472 26.40 -9.98 -12.48
C VAL A 472 27.75 -10.62 -12.77
N GLU A 473 27.97 -11.13 -13.99
CA GLU A 473 29.26 -11.74 -14.42
C GLU A 473 30.43 -10.74 -14.31
N GLU A 474 30.23 -9.50 -14.78
CA GLU A 474 31.25 -8.43 -14.67
C GLU A 474 31.51 -8.06 -13.20
N LEU A 475 30.46 -8.02 -12.36
CA LEU A 475 30.59 -7.74 -10.94
C LEU A 475 31.38 -8.83 -10.22
N GLU A 476 31.08 -10.11 -10.49
CA GLU A 476 31.80 -11.25 -9.93
C GLU A 476 33.29 -11.23 -10.36
N ALA A 477 33.59 -10.89 -11.61
CA ALA A 477 34.95 -10.76 -12.09
C ALA A 477 35.70 -9.62 -11.39
N LYS A 478 35.09 -8.46 -11.17
CA LYS A 478 35.67 -7.32 -10.44
C LYS A 478 35.84 -7.58 -8.95
N LEU A 479 34.95 -8.32 -8.34
CA LEU A 479 35.09 -8.79 -6.95
C LEU A 479 36.26 -9.78 -6.82
N ALA A 480 36.39 -10.72 -7.75
CA ALA A 480 37.47 -11.71 -7.77
C ALA A 480 38.86 -11.06 -8.02
N SER A 481 38.91 -9.97 -8.82
CA SER A 481 40.15 -9.21 -9.05
C SER A 481 40.50 -8.23 -7.91
N GLY A 482 39.62 -8.00 -6.95
CA GLY A 482 39.78 -7.04 -5.86
C GLY A 482 39.63 -5.56 -6.32
N GLU A 483 39.13 -5.31 -7.52
CA GLU A 483 38.88 -3.98 -8.05
C GLU A 483 37.67 -3.32 -7.36
N ILE A 484 36.68 -4.12 -6.96
CA ILE A 484 35.56 -3.73 -6.12
C ILE A 484 35.66 -4.53 -4.81
N VAL A 485 35.51 -3.84 -3.71
CA VAL A 485 35.52 -4.46 -2.39
C VAL A 485 34.09 -4.71 -1.94
N ASP A 486 33.77 -5.96 -1.61
CA ASP A 486 32.49 -6.28 -0.97
C ASP A 486 32.55 -5.88 0.51
N ASP A 487 31.87 -4.81 0.89
CA ASP A 487 31.84 -4.33 2.29
C ASP A 487 31.26 -5.39 3.25
N GLU A 488 30.42 -6.31 2.77
CA GLU A 488 29.89 -7.43 3.57
C GLU A 488 30.95 -8.54 3.75
N ALA A 489 31.74 -8.86 2.70
CA ALA A 489 32.80 -9.84 2.79
C ALA A 489 33.95 -9.35 3.70
N GLN A 490 34.27 -8.05 3.71
CA GLN A 490 35.28 -7.51 4.65
C GLN A 490 34.79 -7.53 6.11
N ALA A 491 33.51 -7.42 6.38
CA ALA A 491 32.97 -7.55 7.73
C ALA A 491 33.12 -8.99 8.27
N VAL A 492 33.13 -10.00 7.38
CA VAL A 492 33.31 -11.41 7.73
C VAL A 492 34.78 -11.75 7.91
N ILE A 493 35.69 -11.15 7.12
CA ILE A 493 37.16 -11.43 7.19
C ILE A 493 37.83 -10.71 8.37
N LYS A 494 37.25 -9.61 8.87
CA LYS A 494 37.77 -8.85 10.03
C LYS A 494 37.30 -9.38 11.40
N ASN A 495 36.53 -10.45 11.45
CA ASN A 495 36.10 -11.18 12.64
C ASN A 495 36.62 -12.58 12.64
#